data_a86cd24d82446c792be810c899f52f67
#
_entry.id   a86cd24d82446c792be810c899f52f67
#
_cell.length_a   1.000
_cell.length_b   1.000
_cell.length_c   1.000
_cell.angle_alpha   90.00
_cell.angle_beta   90.00
_cell.angle_gamma   90.00
#
_symmetry.space_group_name_H-M   'P 1'
#
loop_
_entity.id
_entity.type
_entity.pdbx_description
1 polymer ?
#
loop_
_entity_poly.entity_id
_entity_poly.type
_entity_poly.pdbx_seq_one_letter_code
_entity_poly.pdbx_strand_id
1 'polypeptide(L)'
;VQDRNDIANQRIRGSEVLVHLMQKQILAAYTVYKEQVLAGNKDAKFEIPQQKLISEFIRSEIVTDMEYANPIEEMAVMTRISPVGKAIGGIPDKQAIQTVARNVHPSYFGNIDPLDTPEGGNIGVVQQLAIDAMITSARGLFQTKAISNKEGGGILSTSASMIPFVENNEGARIMMAANQSRQMLPLKNPEAPVIQSGYESVLTGVLSDNFIKRSPCDGRVLNITQDSISIVCNNKRKVDIDLTPVHLRSGIGKDTLSIFKPKVIKG
;
A
#
# COMPACT_ATOMS: atom_id res chain seq x y z
N VAL A 1 16.31 -11.39 -27.18
CA VAL A 1 15.12 -10.53 -27.00
C VAL A 1 14.81 -10.55 -25.51
N GLN A 2 14.90 -9.41 -24.82
CA GLN A 2 14.55 -9.32 -23.40
C GLN A 2 13.04 -9.51 -23.24
N ASP A 3 12.66 -10.45 -22.39
CA ASP A 3 11.25 -10.65 -22.05
C ASP A 3 10.78 -9.46 -21.17
N ARG A 4 9.81 -8.71 -21.67
CA ARG A 4 9.27 -7.53 -20.96
C ARG A 4 8.44 -7.91 -19.73
N ASN A 5 7.94 -9.13 -19.67
CA ASN A 5 7.15 -9.64 -18.55
C ASN A 5 8.02 -10.21 -17.43
N ASP A 6 9.31 -10.43 -17.66
CA ASP A 6 10.21 -10.86 -16.61
C ASP A 6 10.36 -9.79 -15.53
N ILE A 7 10.14 -10.18 -14.26
CA ILE A 7 10.22 -9.28 -13.09
C ILE A 7 11.60 -8.63 -12.97
N ALA A 8 12.66 -9.28 -13.46
CA ALA A 8 14.02 -8.72 -13.46
C ALA A 8 14.14 -7.48 -14.36
N ASN A 9 13.28 -7.34 -15.35
CA ASN A 9 13.21 -6.20 -16.27
C ASN A 9 12.18 -5.15 -15.85
N GLN A 10 11.45 -5.40 -14.76
CA GLN A 10 10.43 -4.52 -14.21
C GLN A 10 10.89 -3.84 -12.92
N ARG A 11 10.31 -2.69 -12.62
CA ARG A 11 10.59 -1.96 -11.37
C ARG A 11 9.41 -1.13 -10.91
N ILE A 12 9.29 -0.94 -9.62
CA ILE A 12 8.30 -0.06 -9.02
C ILE A 12 8.83 1.36 -9.00
N ARG A 13 8.18 2.27 -9.73
CA ARG A 13 8.63 3.66 -9.89
C ARG A 13 8.04 4.62 -8.85
N GLY A 14 7.37 4.16 -7.81
CA GLY A 14 6.71 5.01 -6.81
C GLY A 14 7.64 6.06 -6.20
N SER A 15 8.89 5.68 -5.89
CA SER A 15 9.90 6.60 -5.36
C SER A 15 10.41 7.65 -6.36
N GLU A 16 10.27 7.40 -7.66
CA GLU A 16 10.75 8.30 -8.72
C GLU A 16 9.75 9.40 -9.10
N VAL A 17 8.50 9.27 -8.66
CA VAL A 17 7.41 10.20 -9.03
C VAL A 17 7.72 11.62 -8.63
N LEU A 18 8.08 11.83 -7.37
CA LEU A 18 8.40 13.15 -6.85
C LEU A 18 9.59 13.77 -7.59
N VAL A 19 10.63 12.96 -7.83
CA VAL A 19 11.82 13.40 -8.57
C VAL A 19 11.46 13.81 -10.00
N HIS A 20 10.62 13.04 -10.69
CA HIS A 20 10.16 13.35 -12.04
C HIS A 20 9.33 14.64 -12.08
N LEU A 21 8.40 14.83 -11.15
CA LEU A 21 7.61 16.05 -11.04
C LEU A 21 8.49 17.27 -10.72
N MET A 22 9.46 17.12 -9.81
CA MET A 22 10.43 18.18 -9.50
C MET A 22 11.25 18.55 -10.73
N GLN A 23 11.79 17.59 -11.46
CA GLN A 23 12.57 17.82 -12.67
C GLN A 23 11.75 18.60 -13.71
N LYS A 24 10.50 18.23 -13.92
CA LYS A 24 9.57 18.92 -14.83
C LYS A 24 9.37 20.38 -14.41
N GLN A 25 9.14 20.66 -13.12
CA GLN A 25 8.92 22.01 -12.61
C GLN A 25 10.21 22.86 -12.66
N ILE A 26 11.37 22.26 -12.38
CA ILE A 26 12.68 22.93 -12.48
C ILE A 26 12.93 23.35 -13.93
N LEU A 27 12.72 22.45 -14.89
CA LEU A 27 12.91 22.78 -16.33
C LEU A 27 11.97 23.88 -16.79
N ALA A 28 10.69 23.84 -16.38
CA ALA A 28 9.72 24.88 -16.71
C ALA A 28 10.13 26.24 -16.10
N ALA A 29 10.52 26.27 -14.83
CA ALA A 29 10.98 27.49 -14.16
C ALA A 29 12.26 28.04 -14.79
N TYR A 30 13.18 27.16 -15.19
CA TYR A 30 14.41 27.56 -15.88
C TYR A 30 14.12 28.17 -17.24
N THR A 31 13.17 27.63 -17.99
CA THR A 31 12.81 28.21 -19.31
C THR A 31 12.24 29.61 -19.14
N VAL A 32 11.35 29.84 -18.19
CA VAL A 32 10.78 31.15 -17.89
C VAL A 32 11.87 32.12 -17.44
N TYR A 33 12.75 31.69 -16.52
CA TYR A 33 13.89 32.50 -16.08
C TYR A 33 14.80 32.92 -17.26
N LYS A 34 15.14 31.95 -18.10
CA LYS A 34 15.98 32.20 -19.29
C LYS A 34 15.35 33.24 -20.24
N GLU A 35 14.05 33.13 -20.49
CA GLU A 35 13.30 34.06 -21.33
C GLU A 35 13.30 35.48 -20.74
N GLN A 36 13.12 35.62 -19.43
CA GLN A 36 13.17 36.91 -18.74
C GLN A 36 14.56 37.56 -18.81
N VAL A 37 15.62 36.77 -18.62
CA VAL A 37 17.01 37.25 -18.73
C VAL A 37 17.32 37.70 -20.17
N LEU A 38 16.91 36.94 -21.17
CA LEU A 38 17.09 37.27 -22.57
C LEU A 38 16.31 38.54 -22.99
N ALA A 39 15.15 38.76 -22.37
CA ALA A 39 14.35 39.98 -22.54
C ALA A 39 14.96 41.22 -21.82
N GLY A 40 16.10 41.06 -21.14
CA GLY A 40 16.79 42.16 -20.45
C GLY A 40 16.23 42.51 -19.06
N ASN A 41 15.41 41.68 -18.49
CA ASN A 41 14.88 41.88 -17.15
C ASN A 41 15.98 41.65 -16.10
N LYS A 42 16.42 42.73 -15.43
CA LYS A 42 17.48 42.68 -14.41
C LYS A 42 17.01 42.06 -13.09
N ASP A 43 15.71 42.01 -12.85
CA ASP A 43 15.08 41.48 -11.64
C ASP A 43 14.56 40.04 -11.80
N ALA A 44 14.99 39.36 -12.88
CA ALA A 44 14.60 37.99 -13.14
C ALA A 44 15.03 37.07 -11.96
N LYS A 45 14.10 36.37 -11.38
CA LYS A 45 14.33 35.41 -10.28
C LYS A 45 14.00 33.99 -10.74
N PHE A 46 14.86 33.07 -10.36
CA PHE A 46 14.57 31.64 -10.51
C PHE A 46 13.79 31.14 -9.31
N GLU A 47 12.51 30.90 -9.50
CA GLU A 47 11.62 30.42 -8.44
C GLU A 47 10.91 29.14 -8.88
N ILE A 48 10.96 28.10 -8.03
CA ILE A 48 10.24 26.85 -8.25
C ILE A 48 8.87 26.96 -7.56
N PRO A 49 7.76 26.81 -8.29
CA PRO A 49 6.43 26.95 -7.71
C PRO A 49 6.08 25.72 -6.86
N GLN A 50 6.38 25.74 -5.56
CA GLN A 50 6.17 24.64 -4.62
C GLN A 50 4.70 24.19 -4.55
N GLN A 51 3.76 25.15 -4.52
CA GLN A 51 2.33 24.83 -4.47
C GLN A 51 1.88 24.07 -5.74
N LYS A 52 2.44 24.40 -6.89
CA LYS A 52 2.15 23.70 -8.14
C LYS A 52 2.69 22.26 -8.10
N LEU A 53 3.89 22.07 -7.55
CA LEU A 53 4.48 20.76 -7.38
C LEU A 53 3.59 19.86 -6.49
N ILE A 54 3.17 20.37 -5.34
CA ILE A 54 2.29 19.66 -4.41
C ILE A 54 0.94 19.33 -5.07
N SER A 55 0.34 20.29 -5.77
CA SER A 55 -0.95 20.07 -6.43
C SER A 55 -0.86 19.06 -7.58
N GLU A 56 0.23 19.04 -8.35
CA GLU A 56 0.47 18.03 -9.37
C GLU A 56 0.71 16.65 -8.78
N PHE A 57 1.41 16.58 -7.62
CA PHE A 57 1.61 15.31 -6.92
C PHE A 57 0.27 14.75 -6.42
N ILE A 58 -0.54 15.55 -5.73
CA ILE A 58 -1.86 15.13 -5.21
C ILE A 58 -2.82 14.69 -6.33
N ARG A 59 -2.74 15.34 -7.51
CA ARG A 59 -3.56 15.01 -8.68
C ARG A 59 -2.99 13.88 -9.54
N SER A 60 -1.83 13.35 -9.17
CA SER A 60 -1.23 12.26 -9.94
C SER A 60 -2.03 10.96 -9.75
N GLU A 61 -2.08 10.12 -10.79
CA GLU A 61 -2.77 8.83 -10.79
C GLU A 61 -2.25 7.82 -9.75
N ILE A 62 -1.15 8.16 -9.07
CA ILE A 62 -0.52 7.33 -8.05
C ILE A 62 -1.12 7.59 -6.67
N VAL A 63 -1.64 8.81 -6.45
CA VAL A 63 -2.28 9.18 -5.20
C VAL A 63 -3.72 8.71 -5.27
N THR A 64 -4.07 7.79 -4.40
CA THR A 64 -5.42 7.25 -4.24
C THR A 64 -5.91 7.58 -2.86
N ASP A 65 -7.18 7.93 -2.73
CA ASP A 65 -7.80 8.11 -1.42
C ASP A 65 -7.78 6.77 -0.67
N MET A 66 -7.39 6.83 0.60
CA MET A 66 -7.36 5.65 1.45
C MET A 66 -8.74 5.37 2.01
N GLU A 67 -9.25 4.18 1.78
CA GLU A 67 -10.50 3.69 2.38
C GLU A 67 -10.19 2.94 3.67
N TYR A 68 -10.65 3.48 4.80
CA TYR A 68 -10.38 2.91 6.14
C TYR A 68 -11.52 2.05 6.69
N ALA A 69 -12.48 1.66 5.87
CA ALA A 69 -13.59 0.82 6.32
C ALA A 69 -13.13 -0.60 6.70
N ASN A 70 -12.07 -1.08 6.06
CA ASN A 70 -11.57 -2.44 6.19
C ASN A 70 -10.03 -2.45 6.27
N PRO A 71 -9.43 -3.07 7.32
CA PRO A 71 -7.99 -3.16 7.44
C PRO A 71 -7.31 -3.95 6.30
N ILE A 72 -8.01 -4.91 5.69
CA ILE A 72 -7.49 -5.66 4.54
C ILE A 72 -7.40 -4.77 3.31
N GLU A 73 -8.39 -3.88 3.09
CA GLU A 73 -8.33 -2.92 1.98
C GLU A 73 -7.19 -1.92 2.16
N GLU A 74 -6.95 -1.43 3.39
CA GLU A 74 -5.80 -0.56 3.67
C GLU A 74 -4.48 -1.24 3.22
N MET A 75 -4.26 -2.49 3.63
CA MET A 75 -3.08 -3.26 3.23
C MET A 75 -3.02 -3.48 1.71
N ALA A 76 -4.16 -3.81 1.09
CA ALA A 76 -4.24 -4.03 -0.34
C ALA A 76 -3.95 -2.76 -1.16
N VAL A 77 -4.37 -1.59 -0.69
CA VAL A 77 -4.04 -0.31 -1.36
C VAL A 77 -2.55 -0.02 -1.28
N MET A 78 -1.91 -0.29 -0.13
CA MET A 78 -0.46 -0.09 0.05
C MET A 78 0.40 -1.01 -0.83
N THR A 79 -0.09 -2.22 -1.13
CA THR A 79 0.66 -3.22 -1.91
C THR A 79 0.21 -3.31 -3.37
N ARG A 80 -0.74 -2.48 -3.77
CA ARG A 80 -1.27 -2.43 -5.14
C ARG A 80 -0.24 -1.87 -6.11
N ILE A 81 -0.05 -2.57 -7.22
CA ILE A 81 0.81 -2.15 -8.33
C ILE A 81 0.06 -2.16 -9.65
N SER A 82 0.44 -1.29 -10.57
CA SER A 82 -0.10 -1.25 -11.92
C SER A 82 0.93 -0.69 -12.91
N PRO A 83 1.00 -1.18 -14.15
CA PRO A 83 1.81 -0.59 -15.20
C PRO A 83 1.22 0.71 -15.76
N VAL A 84 -0.02 1.07 -15.40
CA VAL A 84 -0.69 2.30 -15.83
C VAL A 84 -0.18 3.48 -15.01
N GLY A 85 0.20 4.57 -15.67
CA GLY A 85 0.70 5.78 -14.99
C GLY A 85 1.30 6.78 -15.97
N LYS A 86 0.46 7.54 -16.67
CA LYS A 86 0.88 8.49 -17.69
C LYS A 86 1.88 9.54 -17.17
N ALA A 87 1.67 10.01 -15.95
CA ALA A 87 2.48 11.09 -15.36
C ALA A 87 3.94 10.69 -15.06
N ILE A 88 4.22 9.38 -14.94
CA ILE A 88 5.52 8.84 -14.50
C ILE A 88 6.17 7.91 -15.53
N GLY A 89 5.76 8.02 -16.79
CA GLY A 89 6.31 7.21 -17.87
C GLY A 89 5.84 5.75 -17.84
N GLY A 90 4.72 5.47 -17.17
CA GLY A 90 3.96 4.24 -17.31
C GLY A 90 3.11 4.23 -18.59
N ILE A 91 2.34 3.18 -18.76
CA ILE A 91 1.43 3.05 -19.91
C ILE A 91 0.28 4.05 -19.74
N PRO A 92 -0.09 4.81 -20.80
CA PRO A 92 -1.06 5.89 -20.65
C PRO A 92 -2.49 5.41 -20.39
N ASP A 93 -2.86 4.21 -20.86
CA ASP A 93 -4.19 3.64 -20.68
C ASP A 93 -4.13 2.11 -20.56
N LYS A 94 -5.03 1.57 -19.75
CA LYS A 94 -5.20 0.11 -19.60
C LYS A 94 -5.58 -0.60 -20.91
N GLN A 95 -6.23 0.09 -21.84
CA GLN A 95 -6.61 -0.46 -23.14
C GLN A 95 -5.39 -0.67 -24.05
N ALA A 96 -4.32 0.08 -23.84
CA ALA A 96 -3.05 -0.08 -24.56
C ALA A 96 -2.25 -1.32 -24.13
N ILE A 97 -2.66 -2.01 -23.06
CA ILE A 97 -1.98 -3.18 -22.54
C ILE A 97 -2.47 -4.43 -23.28
N GLN A 98 -1.58 -5.04 -24.04
CA GLN A 98 -1.87 -6.27 -24.77
C GLN A 98 -2.19 -7.44 -23.82
N THR A 99 -2.99 -8.39 -24.27
CA THR A 99 -3.40 -9.56 -23.48
C THR A 99 -2.19 -10.37 -22.98
N VAL A 100 -1.15 -10.51 -23.79
CA VAL A 100 0.08 -11.24 -23.40
C VAL A 100 0.77 -10.60 -22.20
N ALA A 101 0.74 -9.27 -22.10
CA ALA A 101 1.33 -8.54 -20.97
C ALA A 101 0.50 -8.61 -19.67
N ARG A 102 -0.72 -9.14 -19.74
CA ARG A 102 -1.60 -9.38 -18.59
C ARG A 102 -1.48 -10.78 -18.01
N ASN A 103 -0.79 -11.67 -18.71
CA ASN A 103 -0.59 -13.05 -18.29
C ASN A 103 0.42 -13.12 -17.13
N VAL A 104 0.22 -14.09 -16.27
CA VAL A 104 1.17 -14.39 -15.18
C VAL A 104 2.46 -14.93 -15.78
N HIS A 105 3.58 -14.32 -15.43
CA HIS A 105 4.90 -14.79 -15.81
C HIS A 105 5.50 -15.65 -14.67
N PRO A 106 6.27 -16.72 -14.96
CA PRO A 106 6.88 -17.55 -13.90
C PRO A 106 7.76 -16.78 -12.91
N SER A 107 8.37 -15.66 -13.32
CA SER A 107 9.17 -14.82 -12.42
C SER A 107 8.36 -14.02 -11.40
N TYR A 108 7.02 -14.02 -11.51
CA TYR A 108 6.15 -13.31 -10.55
C TYR A 108 6.06 -14.02 -9.21
N PHE A 109 6.23 -15.34 -9.17
CA PHE A 109 6.13 -16.09 -7.93
C PHE A 109 7.09 -15.56 -6.85
N GLY A 110 6.53 -15.27 -5.67
CA GLY A 110 7.25 -14.66 -4.55
C GLY A 110 7.48 -13.14 -4.63
N ASN A 111 7.04 -12.48 -5.71
CA ASN A 111 7.12 -11.03 -5.91
C ASN A 111 5.73 -10.41 -6.14
N ILE A 112 4.95 -10.98 -7.04
CA ILE A 112 3.60 -10.53 -7.39
C ILE A 112 2.65 -11.71 -7.20
N ASP A 113 1.51 -11.47 -6.56
CA ASP A 113 0.48 -12.49 -6.41
C ASP A 113 -0.11 -12.86 -7.80
N PRO A 114 -0.07 -14.13 -8.20
CA PRO A 114 -0.60 -14.55 -9.49
C PRO A 114 -2.14 -14.58 -9.55
N LEU A 115 -2.83 -14.54 -8.39
CA LEU A 115 -4.27 -14.76 -8.28
C LEU A 115 -5.04 -13.50 -7.86
N ASP A 116 -4.39 -12.57 -7.12
CA ASP A 116 -5.06 -11.38 -6.60
C ASP A 116 -5.05 -10.24 -7.62
N THR A 117 -6.06 -10.19 -8.45
CA THR A 117 -6.31 -9.14 -9.43
C THR A 117 -7.81 -8.82 -9.48
N PRO A 118 -8.22 -7.58 -9.79
CA PRO A 118 -9.63 -7.25 -9.97
C PRO A 118 -10.24 -7.95 -11.18
N GLU A 119 -11.54 -8.18 -11.13
CA GLU A 119 -12.29 -8.69 -12.27
C GLU A 119 -12.48 -7.65 -13.38
N GLY A 120 -12.85 -8.11 -14.57
CA GLY A 120 -13.21 -7.28 -15.71
C GLY A 120 -12.02 -6.62 -16.40
N GLY A 121 -12.15 -5.36 -16.82
CA GLY A 121 -11.15 -4.67 -17.64
C GLY A 121 -9.79 -4.44 -17.00
N ASN A 122 -9.69 -4.59 -15.69
CA ASN A 122 -8.46 -4.42 -14.91
C ASN A 122 -7.75 -5.74 -14.61
N ILE A 123 -8.27 -6.88 -15.05
CA ILE A 123 -7.64 -8.19 -14.85
C ILE A 123 -6.22 -8.22 -15.42
N GLY A 124 -5.25 -8.66 -14.62
CA GLY A 124 -3.83 -8.68 -14.95
C GLY A 124 -3.17 -7.30 -15.14
N VAL A 125 -3.92 -6.21 -14.97
CA VAL A 125 -3.40 -4.82 -15.03
C VAL A 125 -3.14 -4.28 -13.65
N VAL A 126 -4.10 -4.45 -12.75
CA VAL A 126 -3.93 -4.13 -11.34
C VAL A 126 -3.58 -5.43 -10.62
N GLN A 127 -2.46 -5.43 -9.93
CA GLN A 127 -1.90 -6.60 -9.27
C GLN A 127 -1.51 -6.24 -7.83
N GLN A 128 -1.29 -7.25 -7.01
CA GLN A 128 -0.87 -7.09 -5.63
C GLN A 128 0.55 -7.67 -5.45
N LEU A 129 1.34 -7.02 -4.60
CA LEU A 129 2.60 -7.59 -4.17
C LEU A 129 2.36 -8.83 -3.32
N ALA A 130 3.18 -9.86 -3.51
CA ALA A 130 3.23 -11.00 -2.62
C ALA A 130 3.77 -10.58 -1.23
N ILE A 131 3.43 -11.32 -0.18
CA ILE A 131 3.83 -11.00 1.20
C ILE A 131 5.36 -10.92 1.34
N ASP A 132 6.09 -11.81 0.68
CA ASP A 132 7.56 -11.87 0.74
C ASP A 132 8.25 -11.01 -0.33
N ALA A 133 7.51 -10.20 -1.07
CA ALA A 133 8.09 -9.34 -2.08
C ALA A 133 9.09 -8.35 -1.45
N MET A 134 10.31 -8.34 -1.93
CA MET A 134 11.35 -7.45 -1.47
C MET A 134 11.84 -6.52 -2.58
N ILE A 135 11.80 -5.21 -2.30
CA ILE A 135 12.35 -4.17 -3.16
C ILE A 135 13.71 -3.80 -2.59
N THR A 136 14.79 -4.08 -3.32
CA THR A 136 16.17 -3.96 -2.82
C THR A 136 16.85 -2.66 -3.13
N SER A 137 16.29 -1.85 -4.03
CA SER A 137 16.96 -0.63 -4.46
C SER A 137 16.01 0.57 -4.40
N ALA A 138 16.58 1.77 -4.23
CA ALA A 138 15.86 3.03 -4.37
C ALA A 138 15.21 3.22 -5.75
N ARG A 139 15.67 2.46 -6.77
CA ARG A 139 15.09 2.45 -8.11
C ARG A 139 13.91 1.49 -8.26
N GLY A 140 13.51 0.80 -7.18
CA GLY A 140 12.34 -0.08 -7.17
C GLY A 140 12.54 -1.42 -7.86
N LEU A 141 13.76 -1.94 -7.93
CA LEU A 141 14.05 -3.26 -8.49
C LEU A 141 13.65 -4.34 -7.48
N PHE A 142 13.02 -5.39 -7.98
CA PHE A 142 12.71 -6.57 -7.19
C PHE A 142 13.94 -7.39 -6.89
N GLN A 143 13.98 -8.01 -5.73
CA GLN A 143 14.95 -9.03 -5.43
C GLN A 143 14.49 -10.35 -6.08
N THR A 144 15.13 -10.76 -7.15
CA THR A 144 14.95 -12.09 -7.73
C THR A 144 15.54 -13.13 -6.76
N LYS A 145 14.74 -13.59 -5.82
CA LYS A 145 15.06 -14.79 -5.05
C LYS A 145 14.73 -15.99 -5.90
N ALA A 146 15.67 -16.92 -6.05
CA ALA A 146 15.30 -18.27 -6.40
C ALA A 146 14.24 -18.72 -5.38
N ILE A 147 13.11 -19.24 -5.84
CA ILE A 147 12.09 -19.85 -4.98
C ILE A 147 12.81 -20.99 -4.26
N SER A 148 13.41 -20.67 -3.12
CA SER A 148 13.98 -21.72 -2.27
C SER A 148 12.79 -22.44 -1.67
N ASN A 149 12.84 -23.74 -1.60
CA ASN A 149 11.84 -24.68 -1.06
C ASN A 149 11.43 -24.41 0.40
N LYS A 150 11.54 -23.21 0.87
CA LYS A 150 11.07 -22.77 2.17
C LYS A 150 9.57 -22.53 2.06
N GLU A 151 8.83 -23.54 2.49
CA GLU A 151 7.43 -23.48 2.94
C GLU A 151 6.60 -22.38 2.28
N GLY A 152 5.83 -22.74 1.29
CA GLY A 152 5.05 -22.00 0.30
C GLY A 152 4.18 -20.80 0.71
N GLY A 153 4.49 -20.07 1.79
CA GLY A 153 3.65 -18.99 2.31
C GLY A 153 3.80 -17.63 1.64
N GLY A 154 4.90 -17.37 0.95
CA GLY A 154 5.23 -16.02 0.47
C GLY A 154 4.81 -15.69 -0.96
N ILE A 155 4.02 -16.54 -1.61
CA ILE A 155 3.62 -16.39 -3.03
C ILE A 155 2.38 -15.49 -3.16
N LEU A 156 1.50 -15.50 -2.17
CA LEU A 156 0.21 -14.84 -2.18
C LEU A 156 0.26 -13.43 -1.55
N SER A 157 -0.71 -12.61 -1.92
CA SER A 157 -0.97 -11.33 -1.27
C SER A 157 -1.57 -11.51 0.13
N THR A 158 -1.65 -10.43 0.90
CA THR A 158 -2.31 -10.40 2.20
C THR A 158 -3.77 -10.88 2.10
N SER A 159 -4.52 -10.40 1.11
CA SER A 159 -5.93 -10.76 0.92
C SER A 159 -6.10 -12.23 0.58
N ALA A 160 -5.29 -12.77 -0.33
CA ALA A 160 -5.37 -14.17 -0.74
C ALA A 160 -4.93 -15.13 0.37
N SER A 161 -3.94 -14.74 1.19
CA SER A 161 -3.44 -15.55 2.31
C SER A 161 -4.44 -15.70 3.46
N MET A 162 -5.48 -14.88 3.49
CA MET A 162 -6.57 -15.00 4.48
C MET A 162 -7.67 -15.97 4.07
N ILE A 163 -7.59 -16.54 2.86
CA ILE A 163 -8.59 -17.49 2.38
C ILE A 163 -8.25 -18.89 2.90
N PRO A 164 -9.10 -19.51 3.74
CA PRO A 164 -8.87 -20.87 4.21
C PRO A 164 -8.84 -21.86 3.05
N PHE A 165 -7.94 -22.84 3.10
CA PHE A 165 -7.79 -23.90 2.09
C PHE A 165 -7.57 -23.34 0.66
N VAL A 166 -6.84 -22.25 0.54
CA VAL A 166 -6.59 -21.57 -0.74
C VAL A 166 -6.00 -22.51 -1.80
N GLU A 167 -5.15 -23.43 -1.38
CA GLU A 167 -4.50 -24.43 -2.26
C GLU A 167 -5.47 -25.43 -2.90
N ASN A 168 -6.66 -25.57 -2.33
CA ASN A 168 -7.69 -26.51 -2.83
C ASN A 168 -8.79 -25.79 -3.64
N ASN A 169 -8.63 -24.50 -3.89
CA ASN A 169 -9.62 -23.69 -4.59
C ASN A 169 -9.20 -23.38 -6.03
N GLU A 170 -10.19 -23.15 -6.88
CA GLU A 170 -10.00 -22.66 -8.24
C GLU A 170 -9.52 -21.20 -8.23
N GLY A 171 -8.53 -20.84 -9.07
CA GLY A 171 -7.94 -19.50 -9.12
C GLY A 171 -8.95 -18.36 -9.30
N ALA A 172 -9.98 -18.54 -10.14
CA ALA A 172 -11.03 -17.56 -10.32
C ALA A 172 -11.84 -17.31 -9.04
N ARG A 173 -12.09 -18.35 -8.25
CA ARG A 173 -12.78 -18.25 -6.96
C ARG A 173 -11.92 -17.57 -5.89
N ILE A 174 -10.61 -17.83 -5.90
CA ILE A 174 -9.67 -17.14 -5.01
C ILE A 174 -9.65 -15.64 -5.33
N MET A 175 -9.58 -15.27 -6.61
CA MET A 175 -9.65 -13.87 -7.03
C MET A 175 -10.93 -13.17 -6.53
N MET A 176 -12.10 -13.82 -6.69
CA MET A 176 -13.37 -13.30 -6.18
C MET A 176 -13.34 -13.13 -4.65
N ALA A 177 -12.89 -14.14 -3.92
CA ALA A 177 -12.82 -14.12 -2.46
C ALA A 177 -11.87 -13.04 -1.94
N ALA A 178 -10.70 -12.85 -2.55
CA ALA A 178 -9.76 -11.79 -2.22
C ALA A 178 -10.38 -10.39 -2.44
N ASN A 179 -11.11 -10.19 -3.53
CA ASN A 179 -11.82 -8.94 -3.79
C ASN A 179 -12.96 -8.70 -2.78
N GLN A 180 -13.73 -9.75 -2.43
CA GLN A 180 -14.81 -9.67 -1.46
C GLN A 180 -14.30 -9.39 -0.04
N SER A 181 -13.16 -9.98 0.36
CA SER A 181 -12.56 -9.74 1.68
C SER A 181 -12.20 -8.27 1.91
N ARG A 182 -11.81 -7.57 0.86
CA ARG A 182 -11.54 -6.12 0.90
C ARG A 182 -12.78 -5.25 1.05
N GLN A 183 -13.94 -5.77 0.63
CA GLN A 183 -15.23 -5.06 0.67
C GLN A 183 -16.05 -5.37 1.92
N MET A 184 -15.52 -6.21 2.83
CA MET A 184 -16.20 -6.53 4.09
C MET A 184 -16.33 -5.31 5.00
N LEU A 185 -17.45 -5.24 5.71
CA LEU A 185 -17.72 -4.20 6.69
C LEU A 185 -17.51 -4.72 8.11
N PRO A 186 -16.94 -3.91 9.01
CA PRO A 186 -16.79 -4.30 10.41
C PRO A 186 -18.14 -4.42 11.11
N LEU A 187 -18.30 -5.45 11.93
CA LEU A 187 -19.48 -5.68 12.74
C LEU A 187 -19.31 -5.12 14.16
N LYS A 188 -20.40 -4.64 14.76
CA LYS A 188 -20.40 -4.14 16.14
C LYS A 188 -20.02 -5.24 17.16
N ASN A 189 -20.52 -6.45 16.96
CA ASN A 189 -20.23 -7.61 17.79
C ASN A 189 -19.71 -8.74 16.87
N PRO A 190 -18.41 -8.71 16.52
CA PRO A 190 -17.85 -9.71 15.63
C PRO A 190 -17.69 -11.05 16.38
N GLU A 191 -17.97 -12.13 15.69
CA GLU A 191 -17.61 -13.50 16.10
C GLU A 191 -16.40 -13.97 15.31
N ALA A 192 -15.50 -14.69 15.98
CA ALA A 192 -14.36 -15.28 15.29
C ALA A 192 -14.86 -16.43 14.40
N PRO A 193 -14.43 -16.48 13.12
CA PRO A 193 -14.77 -17.59 12.25
C PRO A 193 -14.19 -18.90 12.80
N VAL A 194 -14.99 -19.99 12.68
CA VAL A 194 -14.57 -21.32 13.15
C VAL A 194 -13.39 -21.86 12.35
N ILE A 195 -13.34 -21.52 11.05
CA ILE A 195 -12.25 -21.90 10.15
C ILE A 195 -11.46 -20.65 9.84
N GLN A 196 -10.15 -20.72 10.07
CA GLN A 196 -9.22 -19.60 9.87
C GLN A 196 -7.98 -20.08 9.11
N SER A 197 -7.32 -19.18 8.41
CA SER A 197 -6.04 -19.45 7.73
C SER A 197 -4.85 -19.49 8.70
N GLY A 198 -5.00 -18.86 9.89
CA GLY A 198 -3.92 -18.60 10.84
C GLY A 198 -3.15 -17.31 10.57
N TYR A 199 -3.27 -16.76 9.34
CA TYR A 199 -2.62 -15.51 8.95
C TYR A 199 -3.22 -14.28 9.64
N GLU A 200 -4.46 -14.38 10.11
CA GLU A 200 -5.17 -13.33 10.85
C GLU A 200 -4.38 -12.85 12.08
N SER A 201 -3.72 -13.78 12.77
CA SER A 201 -2.88 -13.43 13.94
C SER A 201 -1.64 -12.63 13.55
N VAL A 202 -1.03 -12.96 12.41
CA VAL A 202 0.13 -12.24 11.85
C VAL A 202 -0.29 -10.86 11.37
N LEU A 203 -1.44 -10.75 10.70
CA LEU A 203 -1.97 -9.49 10.19
C LEU A 203 -2.14 -8.46 11.31
N THR A 204 -2.59 -8.86 12.49
CA THR A 204 -2.71 -7.94 13.63
C THR A 204 -1.39 -7.26 14.00
N GLY A 205 -0.25 -7.88 13.67
CA GLY A 205 1.09 -7.32 13.88
C GLY A 205 1.47 -6.17 12.93
N VAL A 206 0.82 -6.06 11.78
CA VAL A 206 1.19 -5.13 10.69
C VAL A 206 0.16 -4.02 10.45
N LEU A 207 -1.05 -4.14 11.02
CA LEU A 207 -2.10 -3.13 10.85
C LEU A 207 -1.66 -1.75 11.36
N SER A 208 -2.19 -0.71 10.74
CA SER A 208 -1.91 0.68 11.13
C SER A 208 -2.50 1.04 12.49
N ASP A 209 -2.03 2.18 13.04
CA ASP A 209 -2.52 2.73 14.30
C ASP A 209 -4.00 3.16 14.27
N ASN A 210 -4.60 3.22 13.09
CA ASN A 210 -6.05 3.45 12.94
C ASN A 210 -6.89 2.28 13.43
N PHE A 211 -6.35 1.06 13.36
CA PHE A 211 -7.03 -0.17 13.78
C PHE A 211 -6.49 -0.74 15.07
N ILE A 212 -5.18 -0.63 15.32
CA ILE A 212 -4.53 -1.23 16.49
C ILE A 212 -3.52 -0.25 17.10
N LYS A 213 -3.71 0.09 18.36
CA LYS A 213 -2.72 0.86 19.13
C LYS A 213 -1.76 -0.11 19.83
N ARG A 214 -0.48 0.08 19.63
CA ARG A 214 0.59 -0.77 20.20
C ARG A 214 1.45 0.03 21.17
N SER A 215 2.00 -0.67 22.17
CA SER A 215 3.03 -0.09 23.02
C SER A 215 4.31 0.12 22.20
N PRO A 216 4.89 1.33 22.21
CA PRO A 216 6.15 1.59 21.53
C PRO A 216 7.38 0.99 22.25
N CYS A 217 7.18 0.42 23.42
CA CYS A 217 8.26 -0.12 24.26
C CYS A 217 7.75 -1.16 25.23
N ASP A 218 8.65 -2.02 25.68
CA ASP A 218 8.42 -2.89 26.82
C ASP A 218 8.44 -2.07 28.12
N GLY A 219 7.45 -2.29 28.99
CA GLY A 219 7.34 -1.49 30.20
C GLY A 219 6.14 -1.89 31.06
N ARG A 220 5.84 -1.01 32.03
CA ARG A 220 4.75 -1.19 32.98
C ARG A 220 3.64 -0.16 32.75
N VAL A 221 2.37 -0.62 32.78
CA VAL A 221 1.21 0.26 32.69
C VAL A 221 1.00 0.96 34.03
N LEU A 222 1.06 2.28 34.02
CA LEU A 222 0.82 3.11 35.21
C LEU A 222 -0.66 3.37 35.44
N ASN A 223 -1.34 3.79 34.41
CA ASN A 223 -2.74 4.20 34.48
C ASN A 223 -3.47 3.90 33.17
N ILE A 224 -4.74 3.56 33.29
CA ILE A 224 -5.66 3.37 32.18
C ILE A 224 -6.86 4.25 32.43
N THR A 225 -7.09 5.19 31.50
CA THR A 225 -8.29 6.02 31.45
C THR A 225 -9.16 5.59 30.26
N GLN A 226 -10.29 6.24 30.06
CA GLN A 226 -11.16 5.98 28.93
C GLN A 226 -10.49 6.35 27.60
N ASP A 227 -9.68 7.43 27.60
CA ASP A 227 -9.13 8.03 26.40
C ASP A 227 -7.60 7.83 26.27
N SER A 228 -6.92 7.27 27.28
CA SER A 228 -5.47 7.09 27.22
C SER A 228 -4.96 5.97 28.12
N ILE A 229 -3.79 5.42 27.73
CA ILE A 229 -3.00 4.50 28.55
C ILE A 229 -1.63 5.15 28.79
N SER A 230 -1.25 5.31 30.05
CA SER A 230 0.08 5.78 30.45
C SER A 230 0.99 4.60 30.76
N ILE A 231 2.14 4.54 30.11
CA ILE A 231 3.14 3.47 30.24
C ILE A 231 4.46 4.07 30.67
N VAL A 232 5.18 3.37 31.55
CA VAL A 232 6.61 3.62 31.80
C VAL A 232 7.41 2.51 31.13
N CYS A 233 8.21 2.90 30.16
CA CYS A 233 9.15 2.00 29.51
C CYS A 233 10.28 1.57 30.47
N ASN A 234 10.93 0.46 30.16
CA ASN A 234 12.09 -0.04 30.93
C ASN A 234 13.25 0.99 31.02
N ASN A 235 13.33 1.89 30.05
CA ASN A 235 14.27 3.03 30.03
C ASN A 235 13.81 4.25 30.85
N LYS A 236 12.76 4.11 31.70
CA LYS A 236 12.13 5.14 32.52
C LYS A 236 11.42 6.26 31.75
N ARG A 237 11.29 6.16 30.42
CA ARG A 237 10.52 7.11 29.61
C ARG A 237 9.02 6.86 29.85
N LYS A 238 8.28 7.92 30.12
CA LYS A 238 6.81 7.88 30.16
C LYS A 238 6.27 8.12 28.74
N VAL A 239 5.30 7.32 28.35
CA VAL A 239 4.60 7.43 27.05
C VAL A 239 3.11 7.32 27.32
N ASP A 240 2.34 8.24 26.77
CA ASP A 240 0.88 8.20 26.79
C ASP A 240 0.40 7.78 25.41
N ILE A 241 -0.40 6.72 25.37
CA ILE A 241 -1.03 6.20 24.15
C ILE A 241 -2.46 6.72 24.11
N ASP A 242 -2.77 7.49 23.09
CA ASP A 242 -4.10 8.02 22.85
C ASP A 242 -5.05 6.92 22.36
N LEU A 243 -6.18 6.74 23.03
CA LEU A 243 -7.26 5.82 22.72
C LEU A 243 -8.51 6.55 22.20
N THR A 244 -8.42 7.84 21.93
CA THR A 244 -9.54 8.60 21.38
C THR A 244 -10.10 7.89 20.14
N PRO A 245 -11.43 7.71 20.04
CA PRO A 245 -12.04 7.08 18.89
C PRO A 245 -11.69 7.79 17.59
N VAL A 246 -11.31 7.04 16.56
CA VAL A 246 -10.96 7.57 15.25
C VAL A 246 -12.11 7.37 14.29
N HIS A 247 -12.58 8.47 13.67
CA HIS A 247 -13.52 8.42 12.57
C HIS A 247 -12.80 8.02 11.29
N LEU A 248 -13.14 6.85 10.78
CA LEU A 248 -12.62 6.31 9.53
C LEU A 248 -13.64 6.55 8.42
N ARG A 249 -13.27 7.39 7.46
CA ARG A 249 -14.13 7.68 6.29
C ARG A 249 -13.96 6.60 5.23
N SER A 250 -15.07 6.14 4.69
CA SER A 250 -15.11 5.29 3.51
C SER A 250 -15.59 6.11 2.31
N GLY A 251 -14.94 5.96 1.17
CA GLY A 251 -15.33 6.57 -0.10
C GLY A 251 -16.76 6.19 -0.56
N ILE A 252 -17.35 5.16 0.05
CA ILE A 252 -18.71 4.67 -0.23
C ILE A 252 -19.77 5.40 0.64
N GLY A 253 -19.40 6.44 1.39
CA GLY A 253 -20.31 7.16 2.28
C GLY A 253 -20.69 6.41 3.56
N LYS A 254 -19.93 5.39 3.94
CA LYS A 254 -20.10 4.63 5.18
C LYS A 254 -18.95 4.97 6.13
N ASP A 255 -19.22 5.89 7.04
CA ASP A 255 -18.25 6.21 8.09
C ASP A 255 -18.26 5.13 9.18
N THR A 256 -17.09 4.71 9.60
CA THR A 256 -16.90 3.79 10.72
C THR A 256 -16.20 4.50 11.87
N LEU A 257 -16.45 4.05 13.09
CA LEU A 257 -15.82 4.55 14.29
C LEU A 257 -14.96 3.45 14.90
N SER A 258 -13.66 3.67 14.91
CA SER A 258 -12.73 2.76 15.58
C SER A 258 -12.70 3.08 17.07
N ILE A 259 -13.14 2.14 17.91
CA ILE A 259 -13.13 2.25 19.38
C ILE A 259 -12.10 1.28 19.93
N PHE A 260 -11.10 1.80 20.64
CA PHE A 260 -10.02 1.01 21.19
C PHE A 260 -10.37 0.51 22.58
N LYS A 261 -10.24 -0.81 22.81
CA LYS A 261 -10.41 -1.43 24.13
C LYS A 261 -9.06 -1.95 24.61
N PRO A 262 -8.56 -1.47 25.76
CA PRO A 262 -7.29 -1.98 26.30
C PRO A 262 -7.36 -3.48 26.57
N LYS A 263 -6.35 -4.23 26.10
CA LYS A 263 -6.11 -5.63 26.46
C LYS A 263 -5.09 -5.81 27.58
N VAL A 264 -4.57 -4.69 28.11
CA VAL A 264 -3.59 -4.68 29.18
C VAL A 264 -4.23 -4.33 30.50
N ILE A 265 -3.67 -4.82 31.58
CA ILE A 265 -4.05 -4.53 32.96
C ILE A 265 -2.98 -3.65 33.61
N LYS A 266 -3.43 -2.81 34.54
CA LYS A 266 -2.51 -2.03 35.36
C LYS A 266 -1.60 -3.02 36.13
N GLY A 267 -0.28 -2.88 35.93
CA GLY A 267 0.73 -3.77 36.51
C GLY A 267 1.63 -3.05 37.50
#